data_cfc862ef1c96d7defedf4352fdb91812
#
_entry.id   cfc862ef1c96d7defedf4352fdb91812
#
_cell.length_a   1.000
_cell.length_b   1.000
_cell.length_c   1.000
_cell.angle_alpha   90.00
_cell.angle_beta   90.00
_cell.angle_gamma   90.00
#
_symmetry.space_group_name_H-M   'P 1'
#
loop_
_entity.id
_entity.type
_entity.pdbx_description
1 polymer ?
#
loop_
_entity_poly.entity_id
_entity_poly.type
_entity_poly.pdbx_seq_one_letter_code
_entity_poly.pdbx_strand_id
1 'polypeptide(L)'
;KCKIQIMENTHTSLACLQLAGQSYAFIDLPAQFGERYHQLPVVLRLLLENATRHMLGQEKETAQRALLDWLDTGTSEAEIAFQPGRVLMHDTTSTPALVDIAAMRNALAEAGVDPTVLNPGLQVDVSVDHSLAVEVYAKRNASTENLQHEIRRNAERYKFLRWASKVLKGVRINPPGTGIMHTINLEQLATVVTTQVRDGVTWVVPDMMIGTDSHTPMVNGIGVLGWGVGGLEAQTVMFGMPTMLRIPDVIGVKLVGQLAAGVLATDLALVVTHELRKLGVTGEFVEFYGPGVSTLTAGDRSVVANMAPEYGATTGYFPIDEQTLAYLKSTGRSVAAIELVEAYAKRQGFWLDAMATPRYTQSITIDLSAIQMHIAGPKRPQDLWPYAQSGEVLRAQKFQPTSDSDTLPKHPVAIAAIT
;
A
#
# COMPACT_ATOMS: atom_id res chain seq x y z
N LYS A 1 -27.01 1.11 22.99
CA LYS A 1 -27.49 -0.18 22.38
C LYS A 1 -27.42 0.04 20.88
N CYS A 2 -26.48 -0.64 20.20
CA CYS A 2 -26.40 -0.65 18.76
C CYS A 2 -27.70 -1.25 18.21
N LYS A 3 -28.55 -0.43 17.60
CA LYS A 3 -29.72 -0.94 16.86
C LYS A 3 -29.22 -1.37 15.48
N ILE A 4 -28.55 -2.50 15.40
CA ILE A 4 -28.41 -3.21 14.14
C ILE A 4 -29.76 -3.88 13.92
N GLN A 5 -30.60 -3.27 13.09
CA GLN A 5 -31.74 -3.97 12.52
C GLN A 5 -31.13 -4.98 11.55
N ILE A 6 -30.98 -6.22 12.03
CA ILE A 6 -30.42 -7.34 11.29
C ILE A 6 -31.26 -7.46 10.02
N MET A 7 -30.66 -7.26 8.87
CA MET A 7 -31.20 -7.78 7.62
C MET A 7 -31.16 -9.32 7.76
N GLU A 8 -32.31 -9.89 8.07
CA GLU A 8 -32.56 -11.32 8.34
C GLU A 8 -32.33 -12.19 7.10
N ASN A 9 -31.14 -12.23 6.53
CA ASN A 9 -30.80 -13.25 5.52
C ASN A 9 -29.29 -13.38 5.23
N THR A 10 -28.40 -13.00 6.17
CA THR A 10 -26.98 -13.22 5.93
C THR A 10 -26.37 -13.97 7.11
N HIS A 11 -25.74 -15.13 6.86
CA HIS A 11 -24.87 -15.86 7.79
C HIS A 11 -23.60 -15.06 8.16
N THR A 12 -23.72 -13.73 8.32
CA THR A 12 -22.61 -12.84 8.61
C THR A 12 -22.67 -12.43 10.08
N SER A 13 -21.62 -12.75 10.85
CA SER A 13 -21.52 -12.37 12.25
C SER A 13 -21.23 -10.87 12.36
N LEU A 14 -22.25 -10.09 12.72
CA LEU A 14 -22.15 -8.66 12.96
C LEU A 14 -21.90 -8.36 14.43
N ALA A 15 -20.96 -7.47 14.73
CA ALA A 15 -20.65 -7.02 16.07
C ALA A 15 -20.55 -5.49 16.14
N CYS A 16 -20.52 -4.97 17.37
CA CYS A 16 -20.35 -3.55 17.64
C CYS A 16 -19.13 -3.31 18.53
N LEU A 17 -18.29 -2.39 18.10
CA LEU A 17 -17.22 -1.82 18.90
C LEU A 17 -17.74 -0.53 19.54
N GLN A 18 -17.61 -0.42 20.86
CA GLN A 18 -17.94 0.81 21.61
C GLN A 18 -16.64 1.52 21.98
N LEU A 19 -16.46 2.73 21.50
CA LEU A 19 -15.26 3.50 21.76
C LEU A 19 -15.60 4.99 21.91
N ALA A 20 -15.11 5.64 22.95
CA ALA A 20 -15.27 7.07 23.20
C ALA A 20 -16.74 7.55 23.05
N GLY A 21 -17.72 6.72 23.46
CA GLY A 21 -19.14 7.04 23.37
C GLY A 21 -19.77 6.86 21.98
N GLN A 22 -18.99 6.42 21.00
CA GLN A 22 -19.46 6.08 19.65
C GLN A 22 -19.56 4.56 19.47
N SER A 23 -20.48 4.15 18.59
CA SER A 23 -20.74 2.75 18.27
C SER A 23 -20.39 2.50 16.81
N TYR A 24 -19.55 1.51 16.57
CA TYR A 24 -19.08 1.13 15.24
C TYR A 24 -19.49 -0.31 14.94
N ALA A 25 -20.24 -0.51 13.88
CA ALA A 25 -20.56 -1.85 13.39
C ALA A 25 -19.40 -2.44 12.60
N PHE A 26 -19.20 -3.73 12.69
CA PHE A 26 -18.21 -4.45 11.88
C PHE A 26 -18.59 -5.93 11.71
N ILE A 27 -17.95 -6.59 10.76
CA ILE A 27 -18.05 -8.03 10.55
C ILE A 27 -17.03 -8.70 11.47
N ASP A 28 -17.50 -9.54 12.39
CA ASP A 28 -16.64 -10.24 13.36
C ASP A 28 -16.14 -11.56 12.78
N LEU A 29 -15.04 -11.49 12.01
CA LEU A 29 -14.47 -12.64 11.31
C LEU A 29 -13.96 -13.74 12.27
N PRO A 30 -13.25 -13.41 13.37
CA PRO A 30 -12.87 -14.42 14.35
C PRO A 30 -14.07 -15.20 14.93
N ALA A 31 -15.17 -14.51 15.22
CA ALA A 31 -16.38 -15.17 15.71
C ALA A 31 -17.08 -16.02 14.63
N GLN A 32 -16.95 -15.62 13.36
CA GLN A 32 -17.58 -16.33 12.23
C GLN A 32 -16.82 -17.59 11.81
N PHE A 33 -15.48 -17.54 11.78
CA PHE A 33 -14.65 -18.60 11.19
C PHE A 33 -13.77 -19.37 12.19
N GLY A 34 -13.72 -18.93 13.45
CA GLY A 34 -13.05 -19.63 14.54
C GLY A 34 -11.55 -19.86 14.33
N GLU A 35 -11.04 -21.02 14.74
CA GLU A 35 -9.62 -21.34 14.73
C GLU A 35 -8.98 -21.35 13.32
N ARG A 36 -9.72 -21.75 12.29
CA ARG A 36 -9.19 -21.72 10.91
C ARG A 36 -8.83 -20.30 10.47
N TYR A 37 -9.57 -19.30 10.92
CA TYR A 37 -9.27 -17.90 10.64
C TYR A 37 -7.88 -17.49 11.14
N HIS A 38 -7.52 -17.89 12.36
CA HIS A 38 -6.25 -17.53 12.98
C HIS A 38 -5.04 -18.22 12.34
N GLN A 39 -5.26 -19.28 11.57
CA GLN A 39 -4.19 -19.95 10.82
C GLN A 39 -3.87 -19.25 9.48
N LEU A 40 -4.77 -18.41 8.96
CA LEU A 40 -4.54 -17.64 7.75
C LEU A 40 -3.46 -16.56 7.99
N PRO A 41 -2.62 -16.24 6.97
CA PRO A 41 -1.86 -15.01 6.94
C PRO A 41 -2.77 -13.78 7.06
N VAL A 42 -2.27 -12.68 7.62
CA VAL A 42 -3.08 -11.46 7.82
C VAL A 42 -3.58 -10.91 6.49
N VAL A 43 -2.78 -10.98 5.43
CA VAL A 43 -3.20 -10.55 4.08
C VAL A 43 -4.43 -11.34 3.58
N LEU A 44 -4.52 -12.64 3.85
CA LEU A 44 -5.70 -13.44 3.49
C LEU A 44 -6.90 -13.17 4.41
N ARG A 45 -6.67 -12.82 5.69
CA ARG A 45 -7.74 -12.35 6.60
C ARG A 45 -8.35 -11.04 6.08
N LEU A 46 -7.53 -10.12 5.57
CA LEU A 46 -7.99 -8.87 4.95
C LEU A 46 -8.79 -9.13 3.67
N LEU A 47 -8.33 -10.05 2.81
CA LEU A 47 -9.09 -10.45 1.62
C LEU A 47 -10.41 -11.14 1.99
N LEU A 48 -10.44 -11.94 3.06
CA LEU A 48 -11.66 -12.57 3.57
C LEU A 48 -12.65 -11.53 4.13
N GLU A 49 -12.16 -10.49 4.80
CA GLU A 49 -12.98 -9.34 5.23
C GLU A 49 -13.60 -8.65 4.01
N ASN A 50 -12.79 -8.36 3.01
CA ASN A 50 -13.23 -7.70 1.80
C ASN A 50 -14.31 -8.49 1.07
N ALA A 51 -14.08 -9.78 0.83
CA ALA A 51 -15.05 -10.67 0.19
C ALA A 51 -16.34 -10.78 1.00
N THR A 52 -16.25 -10.91 2.33
CA THR A 52 -17.41 -11.02 3.21
C THR A 52 -18.26 -9.74 3.21
N ARG A 53 -17.63 -8.58 3.09
CA ARG A 53 -18.27 -7.27 3.13
C ARG A 53 -18.89 -6.84 1.81
N HIS A 54 -18.31 -7.24 0.68
CA HIS A 54 -18.71 -6.74 -0.65
C HIS A 54 -19.47 -7.75 -1.51
N MET A 55 -19.23 -9.04 -1.33
CA MET A 55 -19.90 -10.07 -2.12
C MET A 55 -21.24 -10.48 -1.47
N LEU A 56 -22.15 -11.04 -2.26
CA LEU A 56 -23.47 -11.45 -1.82
C LEU A 56 -23.78 -12.91 -2.22
N GLY A 57 -24.68 -13.54 -1.48
CA GLY A 57 -25.23 -14.87 -1.80
C GLY A 57 -24.17 -15.93 -2.05
N GLN A 58 -24.35 -16.73 -3.07
CA GLN A 58 -23.49 -17.87 -3.43
C GLN A 58 -22.05 -17.46 -3.76
N GLU A 59 -21.86 -16.29 -4.34
CA GLU A 59 -20.52 -15.77 -4.67
C GLU A 59 -19.69 -15.52 -3.41
N LYS A 60 -20.31 -14.90 -2.39
CA LYS A 60 -19.69 -14.70 -1.08
C LYS A 60 -19.29 -16.04 -0.42
N GLU A 61 -20.19 -16.99 -0.39
CA GLU A 61 -19.93 -18.30 0.22
C GLU A 61 -18.80 -19.05 -0.49
N THR A 62 -18.76 -18.94 -1.82
CA THR A 62 -17.72 -19.56 -2.64
C THR A 62 -16.36 -18.93 -2.37
N ALA A 63 -16.28 -17.59 -2.32
CA ALA A 63 -15.04 -16.87 -2.02
C ALA A 63 -14.54 -17.16 -0.59
N GLN A 64 -15.43 -17.16 0.41
CA GLN A 64 -15.09 -17.48 1.79
C GLN A 64 -14.54 -18.90 1.92
N ARG A 65 -15.19 -19.87 1.25
CA ARG A 65 -14.73 -21.26 1.23
C ARG A 65 -13.36 -21.38 0.58
N ALA A 66 -13.16 -20.78 -0.59
CA ALA A 66 -11.89 -20.84 -1.32
C ALA A 66 -10.72 -20.24 -0.50
N LEU A 67 -10.95 -19.12 0.21
CA LEU A 67 -9.96 -18.51 1.10
C LEU A 67 -9.63 -19.38 2.31
N LEU A 68 -10.62 -20.10 2.88
CA LEU A 68 -10.37 -21.00 3.99
C LEU A 68 -9.74 -22.33 3.53
N ASP A 69 -10.13 -22.85 2.38
CA ASP A 69 -9.59 -24.10 1.81
C ASP A 69 -8.15 -23.91 1.32
N TRP A 70 -7.70 -22.64 1.11
CA TRP A 70 -6.31 -22.31 0.89
C TRP A 70 -5.40 -22.88 2.00
N LEU A 71 -5.89 -22.97 3.24
CA LEU A 71 -5.16 -23.58 4.36
C LEU A 71 -4.80 -25.05 4.12
N ASP A 72 -5.52 -25.77 3.30
CA ASP A 72 -5.29 -27.20 3.11
C ASP A 72 -4.08 -27.47 2.20
N THR A 73 -3.82 -26.58 1.23
CA THR A 73 -2.74 -26.71 0.24
C THR A 73 -1.66 -25.62 0.38
N GLY A 74 -1.99 -24.45 0.89
CA GLY A 74 -1.14 -23.25 0.92
C GLY A 74 -1.10 -22.51 -0.42
N THR A 75 -2.02 -22.84 -1.35
CA THR A 75 -2.16 -22.21 -2.66
C THR A 75 -3.60 -22.32 -3.15
N SER A 76 -4.01 -21.52 -4.14
CA SER A 76 -5.34 -21.59 -4.75
C SER A 76 -5.33 -21.04 -6.17
N GLU A 77 -6.09 -21.68 -7.06
CA GLU A 77 -6.37 -21.18 -8.42
C GLU A 77 -7.70 -20.41 -8.50
N ALA A 78 -8.42 -20.29 -7.38
CA ALA A 78 -9.68 -19.58 -7.36
C ALA A 78 -9.47 -18.06 -7.46
N GLU A 79 -10.38 -17.40 -8.18
CA GLU A 79 -10.43 -15.95 -8.27
C GLU A 79 -11.52 -15.39 -7.37
N ILE A 80 -11.25 -14.24 -6.77
CA ILE A 80 -12.17 -13.47 -5.94
C ILE A 80 -12.27 -12.03 -6.45
N ALA A 81 -13.44 -11.43 -6.28
CA ALA A 81 -13.62 -10.02 -6.54
C ALA A 81 -13.08 -9.20 -5.34
N PHE A 82 -12.14 -8.30 -5.60
CA PHE A 82 -11.59 -7.40 -4.60
C PHE A 82 -12.09 -5.97 -4.84
N GLN A 83 -12.67 -5.37 -3.80
CA GLN A 83 -13.18 -4.01 -3.83
C GLN A 83 -12.35 -3.11 -2.90
N PRO A 84 -11.38 -2.32 -3.42
CA PRO A 84 -10.63 -1.40 -2.58
C PRO A 84 -11.53 -0.29 -2.01
N GLY A 85 -11.13 0.26 -0.87
CA GLY A 85 -11.84 1.39 -0.25
C GLY A 85 -11.53 2.73 -0.93
N ARG A 86 -10.39 2.84 -1.61
CA ARG A 86 -9.93 4.04 -2.31
C ARG A 86 -8.90 3.73 -3.38
N VAL A 87 -8.74 4.68 -4.32
CA VAL A 87 -7.70 4.66 -5.35
C VAL A 87 -6.78 5.86 -5.15
N LEU A 88 -5.47 5.63 -5.22
CA LEU A 88 -4.46 6.68 -5.24
C LEU A 88 -3.85 6.77 -6.64
N MET A 89 -3.88 7.95 -7.23
CA MET A 89 -3.41 8.18 -8.60
C MET A 89 -2.43 9.34 -8.64
N HIS A 90 -1.41 9.24 -9.48
CA HIS A 90 -0.63 10.41 -9.82
C HIS A 90 -1.30 11.23 -10.93
N ASP A 91 -0.90 12.48 -11.10
CA ASP A 91 -1.54 13.45 -12.00
C ASP A 91 -1.51 13.03 -13.47
N THR A 92 -0.51 12.27 -13.91
CA THR A 92 -0.38 11.84 -15.31
C THR A 92 -1.36 10.71 -15.66
N THR A 93 -1.73 9.85 -14.72
CA THR A 93 -2.71 8.76 -14.94
C THR A 93 -4.13 9.18 -14.58
N SER A 94 -4.31 10.06 -13.58
CA SER A 94 -5.63 10.50 -13.17
C SER A 94 -6.30 11.44 -14.18
N THR A 95 -5.52 12.28 -14.87
CA THR A 95 -6.07 13.26 -15.81
C THR A 95 -6.84 12.58 -16.94
N PRO A 96 -6.34 11.57 -17.68
CA PRO A 96 -7.11 10.85 -18.68
C PRO A 96 -8.40 10.23 -18.12
N ALA A 97 -8.30 9.53 -16.98
CA ALA A 97 -9.45 8.87 -16.35
C ALA A 97 -10.56 9.86 -15.95
N LEU A 98 -10.19 11.02 -15.42
CA LEU A 98 -11.16 12.08 -15.06
C LEU A 98 -11.73 12.77 -16.30
N VAL A 99 -10.96 12.89 -17.39
CA VAL A 99 -11.44 13.39 -18.70
C VAL A 99 -12.50 12.46 -19.27
N ASP A 100 -12.33 11.14 -19.17
CA ASP A 100 -13.34 10.18 -19.60
C ASP A 100 -14.64 10.33 -18.79
N ILE A 101 -14.58 10.56 -17.48
CA ILE A 101 -15.77 10.88 -16.68
C ILE A 101 -16.43 12.18 -17.17
N ALA A 102 -15.65 13.20 -17.50
CA ALA A 102 -16.19 14.45 -18.02
C ALA A 102 -16.87 14.24 -19.38
N ALA A 103 -16.27 13.46 -20.27
CA ALA A 103 -16.84 13.10 -21.57
C ALA A 103 -18.16 12.30 -21.43
N MET A 104 -18.20 11.33 -20.52
CA MET A 104 -19.42 10.59 -20.23
C MET A 104 -20.52 11.49 -19.65
N ARG A 105 -20.18 12.47 -18.80
CA ARG A 105 -21.14 13.47 -18.31
C ARG A 105 -21.71 14.32 -19.45
N ASN A 106 -20.90 14.70 -20.44
CA ASN A 106 -21.39 15.40 -21.64
C ASN A 106 -22.39 14.53 -22.42
N ALA A 107 -22.05 13.25 -22.62
CA ALA A 107 -22.96 12.33 -23.30
C ALA A 107 -24.31 12.13 -22.56
N LEU A 108 -24.26 12.09 -21.22
CA LEU A 108 -25.50 12.06 -20.41
C LEU A 108 -26.34 13.32 -20.60
N ALA A 109 -25.69 14.49 -20.55
CA ALA A 109 -26.39 15.77 -20.78
C ALA A 109 -27.02 15.87 -22.18
N GLU A 110 -26.32 15.42 -23.23
CA GLU A 110 -26.82 15.34 -24.60
C GLU A 110 -28.03 14.38 -24.72
N ALA A 111 -28.03 13.31 -23.93
CA ALA A 111 -29.15 12.37 -23.82
C ALA A 111 -30.29 12.87 -22.91
N GLY A 112 -30.23 14.08 -22.36
CA GLY A 112 -31.22 14.65 -21.44
C GLY A 112 -31.22 14.06 -20.05
N VAL A 113 -30.16 13.38 -19.66
CA VAL A 113 -29.95 12.80 -18.30
C VAL A 113 -29.10 13.76 -17.46
N ASP A 114 -29.42 13.89 -16.17
CA ASP A 114 -28.63 14.71 -15.26
C ASP A 114 -27.19 14.17 -15.17
N PRO A 115 -26.18 14.92 -15.65
CA PRO A 115 -24.79 14.46 -15.62
C PRO A 115 -24.22 14.34 -14.21
N THR A 116 -24.84 14.95 -13.20
CA THR A 116 -24.34 14.91 -11.82
C THR A 116 -24.52 13.55 -11.13
N VAL A 117 -25.29 12.63 -11.74
CA VAL A 117 -25.42 11.25 -11.26
C VAL A 117 -24.13 10.45 -11.41
N LEU A 118 -23.29 10.81 -12.39
CA LEU A 118 -22.02 10.12 -12.63
C LEU A 118 -20.89 10.74 -11.79
N ASN A 119 -20.41 9.97 -10.84
CA ASN A 119 -19.24 10.27 -10.00
C ASN A 119 -18.42 9.00 -9.82
N PRO A 120 -17.14 9.08 -9.38
CA PRO A 120 -16.42 7.92 -8.89
C PRO A 120 -17.23 7.17 -7.82
N GLY A 121 -17.21 5.83 -7.88
CA GLY A 121 -17.91 4.96 -6.92
C GLY A 121 -17.20 4.83 -5.57
N LEU A 122 -15.97 5.36 -5.46
CA LEU A 122 -15.14 5.34 -4.26
C LEU A 122 -14.25 6.57 -4.19
N GLN A 123 -13.53 6.74 -3.07
CA GLN A 123 -12.59 7.84 -2.88
C GLN A 123 -11.42 7.74 -3.86
N VAL A 124 -11.16 8.83 -4.59
CA VAL A 124 -10.01 9.00 -5.50
C VAL A 124 -9.12 10.10 -4.96
N ASP A 125 -7.91 9.74 -4.57
CA ASP A 125 -6.87 10.66 -4.16
C ASP A 125 -5.89 10.85 -5.32
N VAL A 126 -5.65 12.09 -5.71
CA VAL A 126 -4.68 12.45 -6.76
C VAL A 126 -3.54 13.23 -6.14
N SER A 127 -2.31 12.82 -6.44
CA SER A 127 -1.11 13.58 -6.06
C SER A 127 -0.41 14.10 -7.31
N VAL A 128 -0.04 15.38 -7.28
CA VAL A 128 0.68 16.03 -8.39
C VAL A 128 2.17 16.09 -8.04
N ASP A 129 2.90 15.08 -8.49
CA ASP A 129 4.35 14.97 -8.28
C ASP A 129 5.10 14.33 -9.46
N HIS A 130 4.48 13.43 -10.21
CA HIS A 130 5.12 12.68 -11.30
C HIS A 130 5.37 13.53 -12.54
N SER A 131 4.69 14.66 -12.72
CA SER A 131 4.95 15.60 -13.83
C SER A 131 6.03 16.61 -13.52
N LEU A 132 6.47 16.72 -12.27
CA LEU A 132 7.46 17.70 -11.84
C LEU A 132 8.83 17.38 -12.43
N ALA A 133 9.46 18.39 -13.05
CA ALA A 133 10.79 18.27 -13.62
C ALA A 133 11.72 19.33 -13.02
N VAL A 134 12.98 18.96 -12.79
CA VAL A 134 14.03 19.90 -12.36
C VAL A 134 14.70 20.49 -13.60
N GLU A 135 14.38 21.73 -13.92
CA GLU A 135 14.98 22.49 -15.02
C GLU A 135 16.01 23.51 -14.51
N VAL A 136 15.80 23.97 -13.30
CA VAL A 136 16.68 24.95 -12.63
C VAL A 136 17.22 24.31 -11.35
N TYR A 137 18.54 24.41 -11.16
CA TYR A 137 19.24 23.83 -10.02
C TYR A 137 20.38 24.75 -9.55
N ALA A 138 20.96 24.43 -8.39
CA ALA A 138 22.09 25.16 -7.79
C ALA A 138 21.87 26.67 -7.60
N LYS A 139 20.60 27.12 -7.48
CA LYS A 139 20.21 28.50 -7.17
C LYS A 139 19.30 28.53 -5.95
N ARG A 140 19.32 29.65 -5.21
CA ARG A 140 18.49 29.82 -3.99
C ARG A 140 16.99 29.69 -4.25
N ASN A 141 16.51 30.13 -5.40
CA ASN A 141 15.11 30.13 -5.79
C ASN A 141 14.73 29.02 -6.80
N ALA A 142 15.60 28.01 -6.98
CA ALA A 142 15.40 26.93 -7.95
C ALA A 142 14.05 26.22 -7.79
N SER A 143 13.62 25.92 -6.55
CA SER A 143 12.33 25.28 -6.29
C SER A 143 11.14 26.12 -6.76
N THR A 144 11.16 27.42 -6.50
CA THR A 144 10.11 28.35 -6.93
C THR A 144 10.07 28.49 -8.45
N GLU A 145 11.23 28.60 -9.10
CA GLU A 145 11.31 28.67 -10.56
C GLU A 145 10.79 27.37 -11.22
N ASN A 146 11.21 26.22 -10.72
CA ASN A 146 10.71 24.92 -11.23
C ASN A 146 9.19 24.79 -11.08
N LEU A 147 8.62 25.21 -9.95
CA LEU A 147 7.18 25.20 -9.74
C LEU A 147 6.45 26.14 -10.71
N GLN A 148 7.01 27.33 -10.99
CA GLN A 148 6.46 28.26 -11.98
C GLN A 148 6.49 27.66 -13.40
N HIS A 149 7.59 26.98 -13.77
CA HIS A 149 7.71 26.26 -15.05
C HIS A 149 6.63 25.17 -15.15
N GLU A 150 6.46 24.39 -14.08
CA GLU A 150 5.45 23.31 -14.01
C GLU A 150 4.03 23.86 -14.20
N ILE A 151 3.65 24.88 -13.43
CA ILE A 151 2.31 25.48 -13.52
C ILE A 151 2.05 26.07 -14.91
N ARG A 152 3.04 26.73 -15.52
CA ARG A 152 2.91 27.29 -16.87
C ARG A 152 2.75 26.19 -17.92
N ARG A 153 3.57 25.15 -17.86
CA ARG A 153 3.58 24.03 -18.82
C ARG A 153 2.29 23.21 -18.77
N ASN A 154 1.77 22.99 -17.58
CA ASN A 154 0.59 22.14 -17.34
C ASN A 154 -0.65 22.95 -16.96
N ALA A 155 -0.76 24.22 -17.39
CA ALA A 155 -1.84 25.10 -17.00
C ALA A 155 -3.25 24.57 -17.30
N GLU A 156 -3.43 23.91 -18.44
CA GLU A 156 -4.72 23.30 -18.83
C GLU A 156 -5.05 22.10 -17.93
N ARG A 157 -4.08 21.24 -17.62
CA ARG A 157 -4.25 20.11 -16.70
C ARG A 157 -4.69 20.62 -15.32
N TYR A 158 -4.05 21.64 -14.79
CA TYR A 158 -4.40 22.17 -13.47
C TYR A 158 -5.76 22.85 -13.43
N LYS A 159 -6.16 23.54 -14.49
CA LYS A 159 -7.53 24.06 -14.63
C LYS A 159 -8.55 22.92 -14.59
N PHE A 160 -8.28 21.85 -15.33
CA PHE A 160 -9.15 20.68 -15.38
C PHE A 160 -9.20 19.96 -14.02
N LEU A 161 -8.07 19.66 -13.39
CA LEU A 161 -8.03 19.03 -12.08
C LEU A 161 -8.75 19.86 -11.01
N ARG A 162 -8.58 21.20 -11.06
CA ARG A 162 -9.34 22.11 -10.16
C ARG A 162 -10.84 22.04 -10.41
N TRP A 163 -11.26 21.92 -11.66
CA TRP A 163 -12.67 21.70 -11.98
C TRP A 163 -13.15 20.36 -11.44
N ALA A 164 -12.42 19.29 -11.69
CA ALA A 164 -12.76 17.93 -11.26
C ALA A 164 -12.93 17.86 -9.74
N SER A 165 -12.00 18.45 -8.95
CA SER A 165 -12.09 18.46 -7.49
C SER A 165 -13.30 19.19 -6.91
N LYS A 166 -13.93 20.07 -7.69
CA LYS A 166 -15.12 20.83 -7.27
C LYS A 166 -16.43 20.19 -7.71
N VAL A 167 -16.41 19.49 -8.84
CA VAL A 167 -17.60 19.00 -9.53
C VAL A 167 -17.83 17.50 -9.27
N LEU A 168 -16.74 16.73 -9.11
CA LEU A 168 -16.82 15.29 -8.87
C LEU A 168 -16.78 15.02 -7.36
N LYS A 169 -17.78 14.28 -6.89
CA LYS A 169 -17.80 13.80 -5.50
C LYS A 169 -16.74 12.71 -5.33
N GLY A 170 -16.07 12.67 -4.16
CA GLY A 170 -15.07 11.66 -3.85
C GLY A 170 -13.71 11.87 -4.53
N VAL A 171 -13.45 13.00 -5.19
CA VAL A 171 -12.15 13.33 -5.78
C VAL A 171 -11.42 14.37 -4.94
N ARG A 172 -10.24 14.01 -4.43
CA ARG A 172 -9.34 14.91 -3.67
C ARG A 172 -8.04 15.10 -4.45
N ILE A 173 -7.65 16.35 -4.68
CA ILE A 173 -6.43 16.70 -5.41
C ILE A 173 -5.42 17.29 -4.43
N ASN A 174 -4.26 16.68 -4.31
CA ASN A 174 -3.09 17.20 -3.62
C ASN A 174 -2.24 17.96 -4.66
N PRO A 175 -2.15 19.31 -4.55
CA PRO A 175 -1.50 20.14 -5.57
C PRO A 175 0.03 19.96 -5.59
N PRO A 176 0.73 20.44 -6.66
CA PRO A 176 2.17 20.40 -6.72
C PRO A 176 2.81 21.15 -5.54
N GLY A 177 3.91 20.60 -5.00
CA GLY A 177 4.59 21.14 -3.83
C GLY A 177 4.03 20.67 -2.49
N THR A 178 2.98 19.85 -2.46
CA THR A 178 2.46 19.23 -1.22
C THR A 178 3.42 18.18 -0.67
N GLY A 179 4.08 17.44 -1.53
CA GLY A 179 5.01 16.35 -1.21
C GLY A 179 4.96 15.23 -2.24
N ILE A 180 5.64 14.13 -1.95
CA ILE A 180 5.68 12.94 -2.80
C ILE A 180 4.48 12.05 -2.48
N MET A 181 3.87 11.46 -3.51
CA MET A 181 2.61 10.70 -3.48
C MET A 181 2.55 9.66 -2.35
N HIS A 182 3.55 8.81 -2.24
CA HIS A 182 3.50 7.71 -1.29
C HIS A 182 3.84 8.14 0.13
N THR A 183 4.68 9.16 0.31
CA THR A 183 4.91 9.77 1.63
C THR A 183 3.68 10.53 2.11
N ILE A 184 3.02 11.30 1.23
CA ILE A 184 1.72 11.93 1.56
C ILE A 184 0.69 10.87 1.95
N ASN A 185 0.67 9.75 1.22
CA ASN A 185 -0.24 8.65 1.54
C ASN A 185 0.00 8.11 2.95
N LEU A 186 1.24 7.77 3.29
CA LEU A 186 1.59 7.31 4.63
C LEU A 186 1.26 8.34 5.71
N GLU A 187 1.65 9.59 5.50
CA GLU A 187 1.62 10.63 6.53
C GLU A 187 0.23 11.24 6.73
N GLN A 188 -0.62 11.26 5.68
CA GLN A 188 -1.85 12.03 5.71
C GLN A 188 -3.10 11.28 5.19
N LEU A 189 -2.98 10.44 4.15
CA LEU A 189 -4.16 9.90 3.47
C LEU A 189 -4.58 8.55 4.02
N ALA A 190 -3.62 7.67 4.32
CA ALA A 190 -3.88 6.36 4.88
C ALA A 190 -4.42 6.46 6.31
N THR A 191 -5.49 5.72 6.57
CA THR A 191 -6.17 5.70 7.86
C THR A 191 -5.93 4.43 8.67
N VAL A 192 -5.33 3.38 8.05
CA VAL A 192 -5.16 2.02 8.56
C VAL A 192 -6.49 1.32 8.80
N VAL A 193 -7.39 2.00 9.49
CA VAL A 193 -8.79 1.63 9.70
C VAL A 193 -9.63 2.86 9.38
N THR A 194 -10.69 2.69 8.60
CA THR A 194 -11.57 3.78 8.18
C THR A 194 -13.01 3.56 8.63
N THR A 195 -13.81 4.61 8.62
CA THR A 195 -15.23 4.54 8.93
C THR A 195 -16.08 4.89 7.71
N GLN A 196 -17.19 4.20 7.55
CA GLN A 196 -18.16 4.42 6.49
C GLN A 196 -19.57 4.47 7.10
N VAL A 197 -20.40 5.39 6.62
CA VAL A 197 -21.82 5.44 7.03
C VAL A 197 -22.65 4.72 5.97
N ARG A 198 -23.36 3.65 6.40
CA ARG A 198 -24.29 2.91 5.55
C ARG A 198 -25.62 2.77 6.31
N ASP A 199 -26.70 3.20 5.71
CA ASP A 199 -28.06 3.15 6.29
C ASP A 199 -28.15 3.74 7.70
N GLY A 200 -27.43 4.85 7.94
CA GLY A 200 -27.39 5.54 9.22
C GLY A 200 -26.53 4.84 10.30
N VAL A 201 -25.87 3.74 9.97
CA VAL A 201 -24.94 3.02 10.86
C VAL A 201 -23.51 3.36 10.49
N THR A 202 -22.68 3.70 11.47
CA THR A 202 -21.25 3.90 11.28
C THR A 202 -20.54 2.55 11.33
N TRP A 203 -19.96 2.16 10.21
CA TRP A 203 -19.14 0.94 10.08
C TRP A 203 -17.67 1.28 10.25
N VAL A 204 -16.93 0.35 10.84
CA VAL A 204 -15.48 0.36 10.87
C VAL A 204 -14.95 -0.77 10.00
N VAL A 205 -14.00 -0.46 9.11
CA VAL A 205 -13.43 -1.38 8.12
C VAL A 205 -11.94 -1.11 7.93
N PRO A 206 -11.13 -2.10 7.48
CA PRO A 206 -9.73 -1.85 7.18
C PRO A 206 -9.59 -0.91 5.97
N ASP A 207 -8.57 -0.06 6.00
CA ASP A 207 -8.15 0.72 4.83
C ASP A 207 -7.40 -0.21 3.86
N MET A 208 -7.99 -0.44 2.70
CA MET A 208 -7.39 -1.20 1.61
C MET A 208 -7.47 -0.40 0.33
N MET A 209 -6.40 -0.40 -0.44
CA MET A 209 -6.30 0.49 -1.59
C MET A 209 -5.55 -0.12 -2.78
N ILE A 210 -5.75 0.49 -3.94
CA ILE A 210 -4.87 0.32 -5.09
C ILE A 210 -4.31 1.67 -5.52
N GLY A 211 -3.20 1.66 -6.23
CA GLY A 211 -2.60 2.88 -6.77
C GLY A 211 -2.04 2.69 -8.17
N THR A 212 -1.91 3.77 -8.93
CA THR A 212 -1.38 3.73 -10.30
C THR A 212 0.14 3.80 -10.37
N ASP A 213 0.82 3.54 -9.28
CA ASP A 213 2.28 3.56 -9.18
C ASP A 213 2.80 2.28 -8.54
N SER A 214 3.98 1.82 -8.99
CA SER A 214 4.63 0.61 -8.50
C SER A 214 5.05 0.69 -7.02
N HIS A 215 5.20 1.89 -6.46
CA HIS A 215 5.55 2.12 -5.06
C HIS A 215 4.34 2.27 -4.13
N THR A 216 3.13 1.99 -4.62
CA THR A 216 1.92 1.87 -3.78
C THR A 216 2.11 0.92 -2.59
N PRO A 217 2.85 -0.20 -2.68
CA PRO A 217 3.11 -1.10 -1.55
C PRO A 217 3.79 -0.46 -0.34
N MET A 218 4.37 0.72 -0.45
CA MET A 218 4.94 1.45 0.69
C MET A 218 3.97 1.56 1.88
N VAL A 219 2.67 1.67 1.62
CA VAL A 219 1.62 1.75 2.65
C VAL A 219 1.46 0.47 3.47
N ASN A 220 1.93 -0.67 2.95
CA ASN A 220 1.89 -1.94 3.69
C ASN A 220 2.77 -1.91 4.95
N GLY A 221 3.75 -1.01 5.02
CA GLY A 221 4.60 -0.82 6.21
C GLY A 221 3.85 -0.35 7.45
N ILE A 222 2.64 0.19 7.30
CA ILE A 222 1.76 0.61 8.41
C ILE A 222 0.50 -0.26 8.56
N GLY A 223 0.46 -1.42 7.89
CA GLY A 223 -0.66 -2.35 7.99
C GLY A 223 -1.86 -2.02 7.10
N VAL A 224 -1.67 -1.26 6.04
CA VAL A 224 -2.67 -1.04 4.98
C VAL A 224 -2.35 -1.94 3.79
N LEU A 225 -3.29 -2.79 3.39
CA LEU A 225 -3.09 -3.63 2.21
C LEU A 225 -3.26 -2.78 0.95
N GLY A 226 -2.19 -2.68 0.16
CA GLY A 226 -2.20 -1.89 -1.06
C GLY A 226 -1.13 -2.33 -2.06
N TRP A 227 -1.47 -2.25 -3.36
CA TRP A 227 -0.55 -2.58 -4.45
C TRP A 227 -0.76 -1.71 -5.69
N GLY A 228 0.23 -1.74 -6.58
CA GLY A 228 0.22 -1.01 -7.84
C GLY A 228 -0.59 -1.73 -8.91
N VAL A 229 -1.38 -0.97 -9.68
CA VAL A 229 -2.16 -1.44 -10.81
C VAL A 229 -1.98 -0.53 -12.03
N GLY A 230 -2.33 -1.02 -13.20
CA GLY A 230 -2.37 -0.19 -14.42
C GLY A 230 -3.46 0.88 -14.38
N GLY A 231 -3.27 1.94 -15.18
CA GLY A 231 -4.23 3.06 -15.23
C GLY A 231 -5.65 2.65 -15.64
N LEU A 232 -5.79 1.70 -16.57
CA LEU A 232 -7.09 1.18 -16.99
C LEU A 232 -7.81 0.41 -15.87
N GLU A 233 -7.08 -0.40 -15.11
CA GLU A 233 -7.64 -1.11 -13.97
C GLU A 233 -8.10 -0.14 -12.88
N ALA A 234 -7.27 0.85 -12.55
CA ALA A 234 -7.64 1.90 -11.61
C ALA A 234 -8.90 2.65 -12.05
N GLN A 235 -9.04 2.95 -13.35
CA GLN A 235 -10.22 3.60 -13.92
C GLN A 235 -11.47 2.71 -13.78
N THR A 236 -11.36 1.42 -14.06
CA THR A 236 -12.47 0.45 -13.88
C THR A 236 -12.95 0.44 -12.43
N VAL A 237 -12.01 0.40 -11.48
CA VAL A 237 -12.32 0.45 -10.05
C VAL A 237 -12.91 1.79 -9.63
N MET A 238 -12.49 2.91 -10.24
CA MET A 238 -13.11 4.22 -10.00
C MET A 238 -14.62 4.23 -10.32
N PHE A 239 -15.07 3.43 -11.29
CA PHE A 239 -16.49 3.26 -11.58
C PHE A 239 -17.24 2.30 -10.64
N GLY A 240 -16.58 1.84 -9.58
CA GLY A 240 -17.16 0.95 -8.56
C GLY A 240 -17.15 -0.53 -8.95
N MET A 241 -16.46 -0.90 -10.02
CA MET A 241 -16.28 -2.30 -10.38
C MET A 241 -15.14 -2.92 -9.56
N PRO A 242 -15.29 -4.15 -9.08
CA PRO A 242 -14.19 -4.84 -8.40
C PRO A 242 -13.07 -5.21 -9.39
N THR A 243 -11.85 -5.37 -8.90
CA THR A 243 -10.80 -6.06 -9.62
C THR A 243 -10.83 -7.55 -9.30
N MET A 244 -10.62 -8.39 -10.31
CA MET A 244 -10.53 -9.84 -10.10
C MET A 244 -9.10 -10.20 -9.66
N LEU A 245 -9.00 -10.93 -8.59
CA LEU A 245 -7.75 -11.35 -7.98
C LEU A 245 -7.73 -12.86 -7.80
N ARG A 246 -6.76 -13.56 -8.39
CA ARG A 246 -6.47 -14.94 -7.98
C ARG A 246 -6.06 -14.91 -6.51
N ILE A 247 -6.58 -15.79 -5.69
CA ILE A 247 -6.16 -15.88 -4.28
C ILE A 247 -4.64 -16.11 -4.27
N PRO A 248 -3.84 -15.16 -3.72
CA PRO A 248 -2.40 -15.20 -3.88
C PRO A 248 -1.75 -16.33 -3.06
N ASP A 249 -0.65 -16.81 -3.55
CA ASP A 249 0.32 -17.50 -2.72
C ASP A 249 0.94 -16.47 -1.74
N VAL A 250 1.15 -16.88 -0.50
CA VAL A 250 1.68 -15.98 0.53
C VAL A 250 3.01 -16.48 1.04
N ILE A 251 4.03 -15.65 0.85
CA ILE A 251 5.39 -15.94 1.31
C ILE A 251 5.62 -15.28 2.67
N GLY A 252 5.83 -16.08 3.70
CA GLY A 252 6.13 -15.60 5.05
C GLY A 252 7.61 -15.27 5.20
N VAL A 253 7.93 -14.04 5.62
CA VAL A 253 9.30 -13.64 6.00
C VAL A 253 9.35 -13.44 7.50
N LYS A 254 9.91 -14.43 8.20
CA LYS A 254 10.10 -14.36 9.65
C LYS A 254 11.30 -13.48 9.97
N LEU A 255 11.07 -12.39 10.69
CA LEU A 255 12.13 -11.52 11.19
C LEU A 255 12.43 -11.86 12.64
N VAL A 256 13.71 -12.07 12.95
CA VAL A 256 14.22 -12.31 14.30
C VAL A 256 15.37 -11.34 14.62
N GLY A 257 15.68 -11.14 15.89
CA GLY A 257 16.71 -10.19 16.30
C GLY A 257 16.31 -8.72 16.08
N GLN A 258 17.31 -7.86 15.98
CA GLN A 258 17.17 -6.42 15.72
C GLN A 258 18.36 -5.91 14.91
N LEU A 259 18.18 -4.84 14.13
CA LEU A 259 19.27 -4.22 13.38
C LEU A 259 20.36 -3.68 14.31
N ALA A 260 21.61 -3.93 13.95
CA ALA A 260 22.75 -3.38 14.68
C ALA A 260 22.85 -1.85 14.47
N ALA A 261 23.49 -1.16 15.40
CA ALA A 261 23.75 0.27 15.28
C ALA A 261 24.55 0.58 14.00
N GLY A 262 24.05 1.55 13.21
CA GLY A 262 24.65 1.95 11.94
C GLY A 262 24.16 1.18 10.71
N VAL A 263 23.37 0.13 10.90
CA VAL A 263 22.67 -0.58 9.81
C VAL A 263 21.34 0.11 9.53
N LEU A 264 21.02 0.35 8.28
CA LEU A 264 19.83 1.10 7.85
C LEU A 264 18.74 0.15 7.35
N ALA A 265 17.51 0.67 7.32
CA ALA A 265 16.38 -0.04 6.69
C ALA A 265 16.64 -0.39 5.22
N THR A 266 17.43 0.42 4.51
CA THR A 266 17.87 0.14 3.13
C THR A 266 18.75 -1.10 3.04
N ASP A 267 19.63 -1.34 4.01
CA ASP A 267 20.44 -2.58 4.08
C ASP A 267 19.53 -3.81 4.21
N LEU A 268 18.55 -3.73 5.12
CA LEU A 268 17.51 -4.76 5.26
C LEU A 268 16.74 -4.96 3.95
N ALA A 269 16.29 -3.89 3.30
CA ALA A 269 15.53 -3.97 2.06
C ALA A 269 16.33 -4.62 0.92
N LEU A 270 17.64 -4.36 0.84
CA LEU A 270 18.52 -5.02 -0.12
C LEU A 270 18.69 -6.53 0.18
N VAL A 271 18.83 -6.91 1.45
CA VAL A 271 18.89 -8.32 1.87
C VAL A 271 17.58 -9.04 1.55
N VAL A 272 16.44 -8.44 1.89
CA VAL A 272 15.10 -8.96 1.56
C VAL A 272 14.96 -9.15 0.05
N THR A 273 15.38 -8.15 -0.74
CA THR A 273 15.33 -8.22 -2.20
C THR A 273 16.17 -9.37 -2.73
N HIS A 274 17.39 -9.56 -2.22
CA HIS A 274 18.26 -10.66 -2.61
C HIS A 274 17.62 -12.02 -2.32
N GLU A 275 17.16 -12.24 -1.10
CA GLU A 275 16.62 -13.53 -0.67
C GLU A 275 15.30 -13.87 -1.38
N LEU A 276 14.40 -12.90 -1.52
CA LEU A 276 13.11 -13.12 -2.21
C LEU A 276 13.28 -13.32 -3.72
N ARG A 277 14.21 -12.60 -4.37
CA ARG A 277 14.55 -12.86 -5.79
C ARG A 277 15.12 -14.24 -6.01
N LYS A 278 15.92 -14.72 -5.07
CA LYS A 278 16.47 -16.08 -5.11
C LYS A 278 15.39 -17.14 -4.92
N LEU A 279 14.40 -16.87 -4.08
CA LEU A 279 13.24 -17.74 -3.85
C LEU A 279 12.30 -17.74 -5.07
N GLY A 280 12.14 -16.61 -5.77
CA GLY A 280 11.27 -16.50 -6.95
C GLY A 280 9.82 -16.21 -6.58
N VAL A 281 9.54 -15.04 -6.05
CA VAL A 281 8.22 -14.62 -5.50
C VAL A 281 7.41 -13.77 -6.48
N THR A 282 7.55 -13.98 -7.77
CA THR A 282 6.94 -13.10 -8.79
C THR A 282 5.42 -13.17 -8.76
N GLY A 283 4.78 -12.03 -8.47
CA GLY A 283 3.33 -11.90 -8.39
C GLY A 283 2.72 -12.33 -7.06
N GLU A 284 3.53 -12.87 -6.14
CA GLU A 284 3.07 -13.36 -4.84
C GLU A 284 2.87 -12.20 -3.84
N PHE A 285 2.17 -12.50 -2.75
CA PHE A 285 2.08 -11.60 -1.60
C PHE A 285 3.15 -12.00 -0.57
N VAL A 286 3.88 -11.02 -0.08
CA VAL A 286 4.86 -11.22 1.00
C VAL A 286 4.28 -10.65 2.29
N GLU A 287 4.36 -11.42 3.37
CA GLU A 287 3.97 -11.00 4.71
C GLU A 287 5.14 -11.16 5.68
N PHE A 288 5.48 -10.09 6.37
CA PHE A 288 6.53 -10.08 7.40
C PHE A 288 5.93 -10.42 8.77
N TYR A 289 6.56 -11.31 9.52
CA TYR A 289 6.08 -11.75 10.83
C TYR A 289 7.24 -12.06 11.79
N GLY A 290 6.92 -12.41 13.00
CA GLY A 290 7.88 -12.78 14.04
C GLY A 290 8.35 -11.59 14.90
N PRO A 291 9.17 -11.86 15.94
CA PRO A 291 9.53 -10.87 16.96
C PRO A 291 10.38 -9.70 16.45
N GLY A 292 11.12 -9.89 15.37
CA GLY A 292 11.94 -8.82 14.77
C GLY A 292 11.10 -7.69 14.16
N VAL A 293 9.82 -7.94 13.78
CA VAL A 293 8.96 -6.91 13.21
C VAL A 293 8.77 -5.73 14.16
N SER A 294 8.53 -5.98 15.45
CA SER A 294 8.29 -4.92 16.43
C SER A 294 9.54 -4.07 16.72
N THR A 295 10.73 -4.50 16.33
CA THR A 295 11.97 -3.73 16.48
C THR A 295 12.18 -2.69 15.36
N LEU A 296 11.43 -2.80 14.28
CA LEU A 296 11.47 -1.88 13.13
C LEU A 296 10.41 -0.78 13.29
N THR A 297 10.81 0.46 13.08
CA THR A 297 9.85 1.56 13.01
C THR A 297 8.94 1.42 11.78
N ALA A 298 7.79 2.10 11.79
CA ALA A 298 6.91 2.12 10.60
C ALA A 298 7.63 2.67 9.35
N GLY A 299 8.56 3.61 9.53
CA GLY A 299 9.41 4.11 8.44
C GLY A 299 10.33 3.02 7.87
N ASP A 300 11.00 2.25 8.71
CA ASP A 300 11.86 1.13 8.28
C ASP A 300 11.05 0.09 7.50
N ARG A 301 9.87 -0.28 8.02
CA ARG A 301 8.96 -1.22 7.36
C ARG A 301 8.50 -0.69 5.99
N SER A 302 8.20 0.61 5.92
CA SER A 302 7.76 1.24 4.66
C SER A 302 8.85 1.24 3.59
N VAL A 303 10.13 1.38 3.97
CA VAL A 303 11.26 1.22 3.04
C VAL A 303 11.30 -0.20 2.46
N VAL A 304 11.14 -1.22 3.31
CA VAL A 304 11.11 -2.63 2.86
C VAL A 304 9.89 -2.91 2.00
N ALA A 305 8.72 -2.47 2.44
CA ALA A 305 7.46 -2.65 1.70
C ALA A 305 7.47 -1.94 0.35
N ASN A 306 8.10 -0.77 0.26
CA ASN A 306 8.25 0.01 -0.97
C ASN A 306 9.01 -0.73 -2.07
N MET A 307 9.92 -1.61 -1.69
CA MET A 307 10.72 -2.41 -2.63
C MET A 307 10.03 -3.72 -3.07
N ALA A 308 8.72 -3.88 -2.84
CA ALA A 308 7.99 -5.06 -3.31
C ALA A 308 8.18 -5.32 -4.82
N PRO A 309 8.11 -4.33 -5.72
CA PRO A 309 8.41 -4.54 -7.13
C PRO A 309 9.84 -5.01 -7.39
N GLU A 310 10.81 -4.49 -6.64
CA GLU A 310 12.22 -4.86 -6.79
C GLU A 310 12.48 -6.32 -6.40
N TYR A 311 11.85 -6.85 -5.37
CA TYR A 311 11.94 -8.28 -5.08
C TYR A 311 10.94 -9.14 -5.87
N GLY A 312 10.03 -8.51 -6.64
CA GLY A 312 9.14 -9.17 -7.59
C GLY A 312 7.76 -9.53 -7.03
N ALA A 313 7.46 -9.14 -5.79
CA ALA A 313 6.17 -9.40 -5.16
C ALA A 313 5.15 -8.30 -5.46
N THR A 314 3.88 -8.64 -5.29
CA THR A 314 2.76 -7.68 -5.39
C THR A 314 2.68 -6.80 -4.14
N THR A 315 2.94 -7.36 -2.96
CA THR A 315 2.90 -6.66 -1.67
C THR A 315 4.08 -7.05 -0.78
N GLY A 316 4.36 -6.19 0.23
CA GLY A 316 5.29 -6.48 1.31
C GLY A 316 4.66 -6.04 2.64
N TYR A 317 3.72 -6.83 3.14
CA TYR A 317 2.81 -6.45 4.22
C TYR A 317 3.43 -6.66 5.61
N PHE A 318 3.28 -5.66 6.46
CA PHE A 318 3.60 -5.71 7.89
C PHE A 318 2.33 -5.59 8.71
N PRO A 319 2.08 -6.48 9.68
CA PRO A 319 0.93 -6.37 10.59
C PRO A 319 0.97 -5.08 11.43
N ILE A 320 -0.21 -4.66 11.88
CA ILE A 320 -0.39 -3.49 12.75
C ILE A 320 0.15 -3.81 14.15
N ASP A 321 0.88 -2.87 14.76
CA ASP A 321 1.37 -2.94 16.14
C ASP A 321 1.58 -1.56 16.76
N GLU A 322 2.26 -1.50 17.90
CA GLU A 322 2.59 -0.27 18.61
C GLU A 322 3.41 0.71 17.77
N GLN A 323 4.26 0.23 16.85
CA GLN A 323 5.05 1.08 15.95
C GLN A 323 4.14 1.78 14.92
N THR A 324 3.09 1.10 14.45
CA THR A 324 2.07 1.72 13.61
C THR A 324 1.35 2.84 14.37
N LEU A 325 0.93 2.59 15.62
CA LEU A 325 0.26 3.60 16.45
C LEU A 325 1.18 4.80 16.74
N ALA A 326 2.44 4.55 17.04
CA ALA A 326 3.45 5.59 17.26
C ALA A 326 3.61 6.48 16.01
N TYR A 327 3.64 5.87 14.83
CA TYR A 327 3.71 6.59 13.56
C TYR A 327 2.46 7.44 13.31
N LEU A 328 1.27 6.88 13.51
CA LEU A 328 0.00 7.62 13.37
C LEU A 328 -0.05 8.83 14.32
N LYS A 329 0.45 8.67 15.54
CA LYS A 329 0.57 9.75 16.52
C LYS A 329 1.55 10.83 16.06
N SER A 330 2.73 10.45 15.61
CA SER A 330 3.78 11.39 15.16
C SER A 330 3.37 12.17 13.91
N THR A 331 2.51 11.59 13.08
CA THR A 331 1.96 12.22 11.86
C THR A 331 0.61 12.92 12.07
N GLY A 332 0.20 13.10 13.33
CA GLY A 332 -0.92 13.98 13.73
C GLY A 332 -2.31 13.38 13.60
N ARG A 333 -2.44 12.03 13.54
CA ARG A 333 -3.77 11.41 13.62
C ARG A 333 -4.37 11.63 15.02
N SER A 334 -5.69 11.79 15.08
CA SER A 334 -6.37 12.02 16.35
C SER A 334 -6.27 10.82 17.28
N VAL A 335 -6.31 11.06 18.59
CA VAL A 335 -6.31 10.00 19.61
C VAL A 335 -7.44 8.99 19.36
N ALA A 336 -8.66 9.48 19.06
CA ALA A 336 -9.80 8.62 18.78
C ALA A 336 -9.58 7.71 17.56
N ALA A 337 -8.92 8.21 16.50
CA ALA A 337 -8.58 7.40 15.33
C ALA A 337 -7.55 6.31 15.69
N ILE A 338 -6.53 6.65 16.49
CA ILE A 338 -5.50 5.69 16.93
C ILE A 338 -6.10 4.60 17.80
N GLU A 339 -6.95 4.97 18.77
CA GLU A 339 -7.66 4.02 19.62
C GLU A 339 -8.58 3.09 18.81
N LEU A 340 -9.24 3.63 17.78
CA LEU A 340 -10.08 2.83 16.87
C LEU A 340 -9.24 1.83 16.07
N VAL A 341 -8.07 2.22 15.57
CA VAL A 341 -7.13 1.32 14.87
C VAL A 341 -6.72 0.18 15.80
N GLU A 342 -6.29 0.48 17.02
CA GLU A 342 -5.85 -0.52 17.99
C GLU A 342 -6.97 -1.51 18.33
N ALA A 343 -8.12 -0.98 18.72
CA ALA A 343 -9.25 -1.81 19.17
C ALA A 343 -9.78 -2.71 18.05
N TYR A 344 -9.92 -2.17 16.83
CA TYR A 344 -10.38 -2.92 15.68
C TYR A 344 -9.36 -3.98 15.22
N ALA A 345 -8.09 -3.60 15.09
CA ALA A 345 -7.03 -4.51 14.64
C ALA A 345 -6.84 -5.69 15.59
N LYS A 346 -6.87 -5.45 16.91
CA LYS A 346 -6.84 -6.51 17.95
C LYS A 346 -8.05 -7.41 17.86
N ARG A 347 -9.25 -6.84 17.70
CA ARG A 347 -10.49 -7.63 17.60
C ARG A 347 -10.52 -8.52 16.36
N GLN A 348 -10.02 -8.01 15.24
CA GLN A 348 -10.02 -8.72 13.96
C GLN A 348 -8.80 -9.64 13.76
N GLY A 349 -7.84 -9.66 14.66
CA GLY A 349 -6.61 -10.43 14.49
C GLY A 349 -5.71 -9.91 13.37
N PHE A 350 -5.74 -8.59 13.09
CA PHE A 350 -4.80 -7.90 12.19
C PHE A 350 -3.61 -7.33 12.95
N TRP A 351 -3.66 -7.40 14.28
CA TRP A 351 -2.56 -7.01 15.17
C TRP A 351 -1.45 -8.03 15.15
N LEU A 352 -0.20 -7.57 15.19
CA LEU A 352 0.98 -8.43 15.24
C LEU A 352 0.91 -9.36 16.47
N ASP A 353 0.90 -10.65 16.22
CA ASP A 353 1.24 -11.66 17.21
C ASP A 353 2.62 -12.24 16.86
N ALA A 354 3.63 -11.80 17.60
CA ALA A 354 5.01 -12.19 17.34
C ALA A 354 5.28 -13.70 17.52
N MET A 355 4.39 -14.40 18.22
CA MET A 355 4.48 -15.84 18.47
C MET A 355 3.59 -16.66 17.53
N ALA A 356 2.70 -16.02 16.78
CA ALA A 356 1.85 -16.71 15.83
C ALA A 356 2.70 -17.38 14.72
N THR A 357 2.22 -18.53 14.30
CA THR A 357 2.78 -19.28 13.17
C THR A 357 1.68 -19.53 12.13
N PRO A 358 1.22 -18.50 11.39
CA PRO A 358 0.28 -18.69 10.32
C PRO A 358 0.82 -19.66 9.29
N ARG A 359 -0.06 -20.30 8.55
CA ARG A 359 0.35 -21.10 7.40
C ARG A 359 0.73 -20.18 6.24
N TYR A 360 1.89 -20.41 5.66
CA TYR A 360 2.34 -19.75 4.44
C TYR A 360 2.53 -20.77 3.33
N THR A 361 2.51 -20.35 2.07
CA THR A 361 2.89 -21.18 0.92
C THR A 361 4.34 -21.64 1.07
N GLN A 362 5.20 -20.68 1.38
CA GLN A 362 6.61 -20.88 1.74
C GLN A 362 7.00 -19.87 2.82
N SER A 363 8.07 -20.14 3.56
CA SER A 363 8.60 -19.18 4.52
C SER A 363 10.12 -19.20 4.55
N ILE A 364 10.70 -18.01 4.80
CA ILE A 364 12.12 -17.84 5.07
C ILE A 364 12.30 -17.11 6.40
N THR A 365 13.50 -17.22 6.98
CA THR A 365 13.85 -16.48 8.20
C THR A 365 15.03 -15.57 7.92
N ILE A 366 14.92 -14.31 8.32
CA ILE A 366 15.99 -13.31 8.25
C ILE A 366 16.31 -12.87 9.68
N ASP A 367 17.57 -13.05 10.05
CA ASP A 367 18.10 -12.55 11.32
C ASP A 367 18.61 -11.11 11.14
N LEU A 368 17.88 -10.15 11.69
CA LEU A 368 18.21 -8.73 11.60
C LEU A 368 19.57 -8.41 12.20
N SER A 369 20.02 -9.18 13.20
CA SER A 369 21.31 -8.97 13.87
C SER A 369 22.50 -9.40 13.00
N ALA A 370 22.28 -10.22 11.99
CA ALA A 370 23.29 -10.64 11.04
C ALA A 370 23.47 -9.68 9.86
N ILE A 371 22.56 -8.70 9.70
CA ILE A 371 22.62 -7.74 8.62
C ILE A 371 23.72 -6.71 8.88
N GLN A 372 24.51 -6.43 7.85
CA GLN A 372 25.55 -5.42 7.84
C GLN A 372 25.29 -4.41 6.73
N MET A 373 26.09 -3.37 6.62
CA MET A 373 25.97 -2.40 5.50
C MET A 373 26.21 -3.10 4.16
N HIS A 374 25.33 -2.85 3.22
CA HIS A 374 25.33 -3.44 1.87
C HIS A 374 25.27 -2.38 0.77
N ILE A 375 25.73 -2.77 -0.39
CA ILE A 375 25.48 -2.08 -1.66
C ILE A 375 24.87 -3.08 -2.64
N ALA A 376 24.18 -2.58 -3.64
CA ALA A 376 23.62 -3.41 -4.70
C ALA A 376 24.12 -2.96 -6.08
N GLY A 377 24.11 -3.87 -7.03
CA GLY A 377 24.53 -3.60 -8.40
C GLY A 377 25.81 -4.31 -8.80
N PRO A 378 26.37 -3.94 -9.98
CA PRO A 378 26.03 -2.75 -10.78
C PRO A 378 24.82 -2.90 -11.71
N LYS A 379 24.25 -4.11 -11.86
CA LYS A 379 23.22 -4.35 -12.88
C LYS A 379 21.80 -4.45 -12.29
N ARG A 380 21.66 -5.06 -11.11
CA ARG A 380 20.34 -5.40 -10.55
C ARG A 380 20.28 -5.11 -9.05
N PRO A 381 19.12 -4.77 -8.48
CA PRO A 381 18.99 -4.51 -7.04
C PRO A 381 19.28 -5.74 -6.17
N GLN A 382 19.08 -6.95 -6.68
CA GLN A 382 19.41 -8.18 -5.98
C GLN A 382 20.90 -8.59 -6.03
N ASP A 383 21.74 -7.93 -6.82
CA ASP A 383 23.20 -8.12 -6.82
C ASP A 383 23.76 -7.48 -5.56
N LEU A 384 23.72 -8.24 -4.45
CA LEU A 384 24.01 -7.78 -3.09
C LEU A 384 25.46 -8.02 -2.70
N TRP A 385 26.11 -6.99 -2.17
CA TRP A 385 27.49 -7.06 -1.72
C TRP A 385 27.67 -6.38 -0.37
N PRO A 386 28.44 -6.97 0.56
CA PRO A 386 28.88 -6.25 1.75
C PRO A 386 29.65 -4.99 1.37
N TYR A 387 29.36 -3.86 2.00
CA TYR A 387 30.03 -2.59 1.72
C TYR A 387 31.56 -2.71 1.81
N ALA A 388 32.07 -3.48 2.77
CA ALA A 388 33.50 -3.72 2.94
C ALA A 388 34.19 -4.35 1.71
N GLN A 389 33.43 -5.06 0.86
CA GLN A 389 33.92 -5.72 -0.34
C GLN A 389 33.73 -4.87 -1.62
N SER A 390 33.21 -3.67 -1.52
CA SER A 390 32.88 -2.83 -2.69
C SER A 390 34.07 -2.61 -3.62
N GLY A 391 35.26 -2.36 -3.09
CA GLY A 391 36.46 -2.16 -3.91
C GLY A 391 36.90 -3.41 -4.69
N GLU A 392 36.71 -4.60 -4.13
CA GLU A 392 37.00 -5.88 -4.79
C GLU A 392 35.99 -6.17 -5.91
N VAL A 393 34.72 -5.94 -5.62
CA VAL A 393 33.62 -6.10 -6.57
C VAL A 393 33.80 -5.20 -7.78
N LEU A 394 34.12 -3.92 -7.55
CA LEU A 394 34.35 -2.97 -8.64
C LEU A 394 35.56 -3.39 -9.50
N ARG A 395 36.66 -3.84 -8.90
CA ARG A 395 37.81 -4.37 -9.65
C ARG A 395 37.46 -5.62 -10.44
N ALA A 396 36.76 -6.57 -9.85
CA ALA A 396 36.33 -7.81 -10.53
C ALA A 396 35.40 -7.53 -11.71
N GLN A 397 34.55 -6.50 -11.61
CA GLN A 397 33.66 -6.04 -12.68
C GLN A 397 34.38 -5.18 -13.74
N LYS A 398 35.70 -5.01 -13.64
CA LYS A 398 36.51 -4.19 -14.55
C LYS A 398 36.07 -2.71 -14.64
N PHE A 399 35.46 -2.20 -13.55
CA PHE A 399 35.20 -0.76 -13.44
C PHE A 399 36.54 -0.04 -13.31
N GLN A 400 37.04 0.47 -14.43
CA GLN A 400 38.23 1.31 -14.47
C GLN A 400 37.81 2.77 -14.72
N PRO A 401 38.51 3.75 -14.15
CA PRO A 401 38.28 5.14 -14.50
C PRO A 401 38.51 5.29 -16.00
N THR A 402 37.51 5.78 -16.71
CA THR A 402 37.54 5.85 -18.19
C THR A 402 38.21 7.11 -18.76
N SER A 403 38.66 8.04 -17.91
CA SER A 403 39.35 9.25 -18.39
C SER A 403 40.30 9.87 -17.36
N ASP A 404 41.42 10.32 -17.82
CA ASP A 404 42.28 11.32 -17.17
C ASP A 404 41.68 12.73 -17.32
N SER A 405 40.38 12.90 -17.07
CA SER A 405 39.75 14.21 -17.08
C SER A 405 40.19 14.98 -15.86
N ASP A 406 40.94 16.05 -16.05
CA ASP A 406 41.38 16.97 -15.01
C ASP A 406 40.23 17.68 -14.27
N THR A 407 38.97 17.47 -14.71
CA THR A 407 37.76 18.13 -14.18
C THR A 407 36.96 17.30 -13.19
N LEU A 408 37.16 15.99 -13.13
CA LEU A 408 36.47 15.10 -12.22
C LEU A 408 37.43 14.31 -11.35
N PRO A 409 37.08 14.04 -10.07
CA PRO A 409 37.84 13.12 -9.20
C PRO A 409 37.97 11.75 -9.88
N LYS A 410 39.04 11.00 -9.53
CA LYS A 410 39.28 9.66 -10.08
C LYS A 410 38.10 8.66 -9.81
N HIS A 411 37.33 8.86 -8.80
CA HIS A 411 36.17 8.04 -8.42
C HIS A 411 35.04 8.94 -7.95
N PRO A 412 34.36 9.65 -8.86
CA PRO A 412 33.26 10.53 -8.49
C PRO A 412 32.08 9.73 -7.97
N VAL A 413 31.48 10.19 -6.89
CA VAL A 413 30.19 9.70 -6.40
C VAL A 413 29.13 10.61 -6.96
N ALA A 414 28.17 10.04 -7.67
CA ALA A 414 27.02 10.77 -8.18
C ALA A 414 25.75 10.26 -7.51
N ILE A 415 24.92 11.18 -7.02
CA ILE A 415 23.56 10.89 -6.58
C ILE A 415 22.66 11.27 -7.76
N ALA A 416 22.10 10.25 -8.43
CA ALA A 416 21.28 10.46 -9.61
C ALA A 416 19.78 10.54 -9.27
N ALA A 417 19.35 9.86 -8.23
CA ALA A 417 17.97 9.88 -7.75
C ALA A 417 17.91 9.54 -6.25
N ILE A 418 16.96 10.15 -5.58
CA ILE A 418 16.54 9.79 -4.22
C ILE A 418 15.01 9.76 -4.26
N THR A 419 14.43 8.60 -4.01
CA THR A 419 12.98 8.43 -4.02
C THR A 419 12.49 7.75 -2.74
#